data_53fc87214ec042cd73e5588d9df5d41e
#
_entry.id   53fc87214ec042cd73e5588d9df5d41e
#
_cell.length_a   1.000
_cell.length_b   1.000
_cell.length_c   1.000
_cell.angle_alpha   90.00
_cell.angle_beta   90.00
_cell.angle_gamma   90.00
#
_symmetry.space_group_name_H-M   'P 1'
#
loop_
_entity.id
_entity.type
_entity.pdbx_description
1 polymer ?
#
loop_
_entity_poly.entity_id
_entity_poly.type
_entity_poly.pdbx_seq_one_letter_code
_entity_poly.pdbx_strand_id
1 'polypeptide(L)'
;MIVDSSALVAILLAEPDREVLVDHLASASVIGIGAPTLVETGIVLTARLGVAGRSLLARLLDEAGIETIPCTAAHWPVAVDAFVRYGKGRHRPR
;
A
#
# COMPACT_ATOMS: atom_id res chain seq x y z
N MET A 1 4.22 -2.05 9.33
CA MET A 1 3.89 -2.85 8.14
C MET A 1 4.10 -2.03 6.88
N ILE A 2 4.75 -2.58 5.91
CA ILE A 2 4.88 -1.97 4.60
C ILE A 2 3.96 -2.70 3.63
N VAL A 3 3.14 -1.95 2.92
CA VAL A 3 2.16 -2.51 2.00
C VAL A 3 2.73 -2.47 0.58
N ASP A 4 2.52 -3.54 -0.18
CA ASP A 4 2.91 -3.55 -1.59
C ASP A 4 1.69 -3.29 -2.48
N SER A 5 1.95 -3.07 -3.78
CA SER A 5 0.89 -2.72 -4.70
C SER A 5 -0.10 -3.84 -4.90
N SER A 6 0.36 -5.10 -4.87
CA SER A 6 -0.54 -6.22 -5.11
C SER A 6 -1.59 -6.35 -4.01
N ALA A 7 -1.23 -6.03 -2.77
CA ALA A 7 -2.18 -6.08 -1.67
C ALA A 7 -3.28 -5.02 -1.85
N LEU A 8 -2.88 -3.79 -2.21
CA LEU A 8 -3.86 -2.72 -2.41
C LEU A 8 -4.76 -2.99 -3.61
N VAL A 9 -4.19 -3.49 -4.68
CA VAL A 9 -4.97 -3.84 -5.87
C VAL A 9 -5.97 -4.95 -5.54
N ALA A 10 -5.54 -5.97 -4.79
CA ALA A 10 -6.42 -7.06 -4.41
C ALA A 10 -7.59 -6.57 -3.56
N ILE A 11 -7.32 -5.64 -2.64
CA ILE A 11 -8.40 -5.10 -1.80
C ILE A 11 -9.38 -4.29 -2.63
N LEU A 12 -8.87 -3.40 -3.48
CA LEU A 12 -9.74 -2.48 -4.21
C LEU A 12 -10.45 -3.13 -5.37
N LEU A 13 -9.92 -4.22 -5.92
CA LEU A 13 -10.58 -4.97 -6.97
C LEU A 13 -11.36 -6.17 -6.41
N ALA A 14 -11.45 -6.28 -5.09
CA ALA A 14 -12.22 -7.33 -4.41
C ALA A 14 -11.81 -8.73 -4.85
N GLU A 15 -10.49 -8.96 -4.89
CA GLU A 15 -9.96 -10.27 -5.23
C GLU A 15 -10.19 -11.27 -4.09
N PRO A 16 -10.04 -12.57 -4.35
CA PRO A 16 -10.43 -13.60 -3.36
C PRO A 16 -9.77 -13.47 -1.98
N ASP A 17 -8.55 -12.96 -1.92
CA ASP A 17 -7.84 -12.82 -0.65
C ASP A 17 -8.06 -11.47 0.03
N ARG A 18 -9.03 -10.69 -0.44
CA ARG A 18 -9.29 -9.36 0.06
C ARG A 18 -9.51 -9.32 1.57
N GLU A 19 -10.31 -10.23 2.08
CA GLU A 19 -10.63 -10.19 3.52
C GLU A 19 -9.43 -10.46 4.39
N VAL A 20 -8.58 -11.37 3.97
CA VAL A 20 -7.34 -11.66 4.70
C VAL A 20 -6.44 -10.43 4.73
N LEU A 21 -6.34 -9.74 3.59
CA LEU A 21 -5.52 -8.54 3.49
C LEU A 21 -6.07 -7.40 4.33
N VAL A 22 -7.38 -7.21 4.30
CA VAL A 22 -8.02 -6.19 5.12
C VAL A 22 -7.80 -6.47 6.60
N ASP A 23 -7.89 -7.73 7.02
CA ASP A 23 -7.63 -8.09 8.40
C ASP A 23 -6.20 -7.78 8.81
N HIS A 24 -5.23 -8.04 7.93
CA HIS A 24 -3.85 -7.70 8.19
C HIS A 24 -3.67 -6.20 8.39
N LEU A 25 -4.31 -5.39 7.55
CA LEU A 25 -4.24 -3.94 7.70
C LEU A 25 -4.87 -3.50 9.01
N ALA A 26 -6.03 -4.07 9.35
CA ALA A 26 -6.75 -3.67 10.54
C ALA A 26 -5.97 -3.99 11.81
N SER A 27 -5.14 -5.03 11.78
CA SER A 27 -4.38 -5.42 12.98
C SER A 27 -3.03 -4.72 13.09
N ALA A 28 -2.59 -4.00 12.06
CA ALA A 28 -1.31 -3.32 12.10
C ALA A 28 -1.43 -2.00 12.84
N SER A 29 -0.44 -1.69 13.69
CA SER A 29 -0.45 -0.42 14.42
C SER A 29 0.07 0.73 13.56
N VAL A 30 0.99 0.45 12.64
CA VAL A 30 1.54 1.45 11.72
C VAL A 30 1.61 0.83 10.34
N ILE A 31 1.09 1.55 9.35
CA ILE A 31 1.08 1.07 7.97
C ILE A 31 1.73 2.13 7.09
N GLY A 32 2.68 1.72 6.27
CA GLY A 32 3.34 2.62 5.34
C GLY A 32 3.36 2.04 3.93
N ILE A 33 3.44 2.93 2.96
CA ILE A 33 3.63 2.56 1.57
C ILE A 33 4.68 3.48 0.96
N GLY A 34 5.63 2.91 0.25
CA GLY A 34 6.63 3.72 -0.44
C GLY A 34 6.02 4.52 -1.56
N ALA A 35 6.51 5.75 -1.76
CA ALA A 35 5.97 6.62 -2.81
C ALA A 35 5.99 5.99 -4.20
N PRO A 36 7.07 5.30 -4.62
CA PRO A 36 7.05 4.64 -5.94
C PRO A 36 5.98 3.56 -6.04
N THR A 37 5.78 2.80 -4.96
CA THR A 37 4.75 1.76 -4.93
C THR A 37 3.36 2.37 -5.02
N LEU A 38 3.16 3.51 -4.37
CA LEU A 38 1.89 4.22 -4.45
C LEU A 38 1.60 4.69 -5.87
N VAL A 39 2.61 5.22 -6.55
CA VAL A 39 2.45 5.65 -7.95
C VAL A 39 2.10 4.46 -8.83
N GLU A 40 2.81 3.36 -8.66
CA GLU A 40 2.55 2.14 -9.42
C GLU A 40 1.12 1.65 -9.20
N THR A 41 0.69 1.62 -7.95
CA THR A 41 -0.66 1.20 -7.60
C THR A 41 -1.70 2.10 -8.26
N GLY A 42 -1.46 3.41 -8.21
CA GLY A 42 -2.35 4.38 -8.85
C GLY A 42 -2.46 4.19 -10.35
N ILE A 43 -1.34 3.86 -11.00
CA ILE A 43 -1.35 3.61 -12.44
C ILE A 43 -2.18 2.37 -12.76
N VAL A 44 -1.96 1.29 -12.02
CA VAL A 44 -2.70 0.05 -12.25
C VAL A 44 -4.19 0.25 -12.04
N LEU A 45 -4.58 0.91 -10.96
CA LEU A 45 -6.00 1.12 -10.66
C LEU A 45 -6.66 2.06 -11.66
N THR A 46 -5.93 3.08 -12.11
CA THR A 46 -6.46 3.98 -13.13
C THR A 46 -6.66 3.25 -14.45
N ALA A 47 -5.72 2.36 -14.80
CA ALA A 47 -5.85 1.58 -16.02
C ALA A 47 -7.05 0.63 -15.96
N ARG A 48 -7.35 0.10 -14.76
CA ARG A 48 -8.42 -0.87 -14.59
C ARG A 48 -9.80 -0.22 -14.36
N LEU A 49 -9.83 0.89 -13.64
CA LEU A 49 -11.08 1.49 -13.16
C LEU A 49 -11.27 2.94 -13.59
N GLY A 50 -10.32 3.51 -14.32
CA GLY A 50 -10.39 4.91 -14.70
C GLY A 50 -10.21 5.84 -13.50
N VAL A 51 -10.81 7.01 -13.58
CA VAL A 51 -10.69 8.01 -12.51
C VAL A 51 -11.19 7.48 -11.17
N ALA A 52 -12.17 6.60 -11.19
CA ALA A 52 -12.70 6.01 -9.95
C ALA A 52 -11.62 5.25 -9.19
N GLY A 53 -10.67 4.62 -9.88
CA GLY A 53 -9.61 3.87 -9.21
C GLY A 53 -8.73 4.77 -8.36
N ARG A 54 -8.43 5.95 -8.86
CA ARG A 54 -7.63 6.91 -8.13
C ARG A 54 -8.36 7.38 -6.86
N SER A 55 -9.65 7.66 -6.97
CA SER A 55 -10.45 8.08 -5.83
C SER A 55 -10.55 6.99 -4.78
N LEU A 56 -10.74 5.74 -5.21
CA LEU A 56 -10.81 4.62 -4.30
C LEU A 56 -9.50 4.42 -3.55
N LEU A 57 -8.38 4.58 -4.26
CA LEU A 57 -7.08 4.46 -3.63
C LEU A 57 -6.87 5.53 -2.57
N ALA A 58 -7.19 6.79 -2.89
CA ALA A 58 -7.05 7.89 -1.95
C ALA A 58 -7.87 7.65 -0.69
N ARG A 59 -9.10 7.13 -0.88
CA ARG A 59 -9.98 6.85 0.24
C ARG A 59 -9.43 5.72 1.11
N LEU A 60 -8.91 4.67 0.50
CA LEU A 60 -8.33 3.57 1.27
C LEU A 60 -7.14 4.04 2.08
N LEU A 61 -6.25 4.84 1.49
CA LEU A 61 -5.10 5.37 2.22
C LEU A 61 -5.55 6.16 3.44
N ASP A 62 -6.57 6.98 3.28
CA ASP A 62 -7.07 7.81 4.36
C ASP A 62 -7.77 6.98 5.43
N GLU A 63 -8.66 6.10 5.04
CA GLU A 63 -9.45 5.33 6.00
C GLU A 63 -8.61 4.32 6.75
N ALA A 64 -7.62 3.72 6.11
CA ALA A 64 -6.76 2.75 6.76
C ALA A 64 -5.56 3.40 7.47
N GLY A 65 -5.39 4.71 7.33
CA GLY A 65 -4.27 5.39 7.96
C GLY A 65 -2.92 5.00 7.38
N ILE A 66 -2.85 4.78 6.07
CA ILE A 66 -1.62 4.37 5.42
C ILE A 66 -0.79 5.62 5.11
N GLU A 67 0.42 5.67 5.64
CA GLU A 67 1.32 6.80 5.44
C GLU A 67 2.20 6.56 4.22
N THR A 68 2.39 7.61 3.43
CA THR A 68 3.29 7.55 2.29
C THR A 68 4.71 7.86 2.75
N ILE A 69 5.64 6.97 2.43
CA ILE A 69 7.06 7.14 2.76
C ILE A 69 7.75 7.72 1.53
N PRO A 70 8.28 8.95 1.64
CA PRO A 70 8.92 9.59 0.48
C PRO A 70 10.14 8.82 0.02
N CYS A 71 10.42 8.89 -1.28
CA CYS A 71 11.60 8.27 -1.85
C CYS A 71 12.35 9.32 -2.65
N THR A 72 13.17 10.10 -1.96
CA THR A 72 14.02 11.12 -2.58
C THR A 72 15.46 10.84 -2.18
N ALA A 73 16.39 11.57 -2.78
CA ALA A 73 17.80 11.41 -2.43
C ALA A 73 18.05 11.65 -0.94
N ALA A 74 17.27 12.53 -0.32
CA ALA A 74 17.40 12.83 1.10
C ALA A 74 16.71 11.79 1.98
N HIS A 75 15.76 11.05 1.42
CA HIS A 75 14.90 10.16 2.22
C HIS A 75 15.15 8.68 2.00
N TRP A 76 15.99 8.29 1.02
CA TRP A 76 16.13 6.87 0.75
C TRP A 76 16.67 6.08 1.95
N PRO A 77 17.60 6.60 2.78
CA PRO A 77 18.04 5.82 3.94
C PRO A 77 16.90 5.59 4.93
N VAL A 78 16.05 6.61 5.12
CA VAL A 78 14.89 6.49 5.99
C VAL A 78 13.90 5.48 5.43
N ALA A 79 13.71 5.48 4.11
CA ALA A 79 12.80 4.54 3.47
C ALA A 79 13.31 3.11 3.61
N VAL A 80 14.62 2.90 3.47
CA VAL A 80 15.21 1.58 3.66
C VAL A 80 15.04 1.13 5.10
N ASP A 81 15.29 2.01 6.06
CA ASP A 81 15.11 1.69 7.47
C ASP A 81 13.66 1.33 7.76
N ALA A 82 12.71 2.07 7.20
CA ALA A 82 11.30 1.78 7.37
C ALA A 82 10.94 0.42 6.80
N PHE A 83 11.48 0.08 5.63
CA PHE A 83 11.24 -1.21 5.02
C PHE A 83 11.79 -2.34 5.89
N VAL A 84 12.99 -2.18 6.42
CA VAL A 84 13.60 -3.17 7.30
C VAL A 84 12.76 -3.33 8.57
N ARG A 85 12.33 -2.19 9.14
CA ARG A 85 11.58 -2.21 10.41
C ARG A 85 10.19 -2.81 10.26
N TYR A 86 9.48 -2.44 9.19
CA TYR A 86 8.08 -2.84 9.00
C TYR A 86 7.90 -3.97 8.02
N GLY A 87 8.93 -4.33 7.28
CA GLY A 87 8.81 -5.31 6.22
C GLY A 87 8.44 -6.70 6.69
N LYS A 88 8.75 -7.01 7.94
CA LYS A 88 8.36 -8.30 8.50
C LYS A 88 6.85 -8.47 8.58
N GLY A 89 6.11 -7.38 8.66
CA GLY A 89 4.66 -7.44 8.67
C GLY A 89 4.05 -7.59 7.31
N ARG A 90 4.85 -7.54 6.24
CA ARG A 90 4.38 -7.64 4.91
C ARG A 90 4.06 -9.05 4.60
N HIS A 91 2.90 -9.28 4.11
CA HIS A 91 2.62 -10.54 3.90
C HIS A 91 2.74 -10.84 2.53
N ARG A 92 3.07 -11.38 1.99
CA ARG A 92 3.13 -11.72 0.91
C ARG A 92 3.69 -12.31 0.28
N PRO A 93 3.81 -13.01 0.15
CA PRO A 93 4.59 -13.54 -0.71
C PRO A 93 3.94 -13.82 -1.91
N ARG A 94 4.39 -14.15 -2.69
CA ARG A 94 3.91 -14.33 -3.78
C ARG A 94 4.23 -15.37 -4.31
#